data_878f437cff4faebf82bc70d5376ba621
#
_entry.id   878f437cff4faebf82bc70d5376ba621
#
_cell.length_a   1.000
_cell.length_b   1.000
_cell.length_c   1.000
_cell.angle_alpha   90.00
_cell.angle_beta   90.00
_cell.angle_gamma   90.00
#
_symmetry.space_group_name_H-M   'P 1'
#
loop_
_entity.id
_entity.type
_entity.pdbx_description
1 polymer ?
#
loop_
_entity_poly.entity_id
_entity_poly.type
_entity_poly.pdbx_seq_one_letter_code
_entity_poly.pdbx_strand_id
1 'polypeptide(L)' 'MATIEFWPGDRVKWYKVEFTINSTWQDGTVDLWDADNHVLIEDIPASELEAI' A
#
# COMPACT_ATOMS: atom_id res chain seq x y z
N MET A 1 14.01 -1.00 -15.36
CA MET A 1 12.93 -0.28 -14.68
C MET A 1 12.30 -1.18 -13.64
N ALA A 2 12.30 -0.77 -12.40
CA ALA A 2 11.70 -1.57 -11.35
C ALA A 2 10.18 -1.47 -11.44
N THR A 3 9.52 -2.60 -11.53
CA THR A 3 8.08 -2.66 -11.47
C THR A 3 7.71 -3.10 -10.07
N ILE A 4 6.96 -2.27 -9.37
CA ILE A 4 6.48 -2.63 -8.05
C ILE A 4 5.15 -3.34 -8.25
N GLU A 5 5.12 -4.60 -7.86
CA GLU A 5 3.95 -5.43 -8.10
C GLU A 5 3.19 -5.66 -6.82
N PHE A 6 2.45 -4.64 -6.43
CA PHE A 6 1.47 -4.77 -5.36
C PHE A 6 0.08 -4.80 -5.98
N TRP A 7 -0.78 -5.63 -5.42
CA TRP A 7 -2.14 -5.81 -5.91
C TRP A 7 -3.13 -5.50 -4.80
N PRO A 8 -4.33 -5.03 -5.14
CA PRO A 8 -5.38 -4.87 -4.13
C PRO A 8 -5.58 -6.16 -3.35
N GLY A 9 -5.62 -6.06 -2.03
CA GLY A 9 -5.75 -7.20 -1.14
C GLY A 9 -4.43 -7.68 -0.56
N ASP A 10 -3.30 -7.26 -1.12
CA ASP A 10 -1.99 -7.64 -0.57
C ASP A 10 -1.73 -6.98 0.77
N ARG A 11 -0.96 -7.66 1.62
CA ARG A 11 -0.53 -7.11 2.91
C ARG A 11 0.87 -6.55 2.76
N VAL A 12 1.06 -5.35 3.28
CA VAL A 12 2.35 -4.65 3.20
C VAL A 12 2.63 -3.95 4.53
N LYS A 13 3.89 -3.51 4.70
CA LYS A 13 4.27 -2.64 5.81
C LYS A 13 4.61 -1.26 5.30
N TRP A 14 4.16 -0.26 6.02
CA TRP A 14 4.51 1.14 5.78
C TRP A 14 4.84 1.76 7.14
N TYR A 15 6.08 2.26 7.28
CA TYR A 15 6.60 2.74 8.57
C TYR A 15 6.39 1.70 9.68
N LYS A 16 6.73 0.45 9.38
CA LYS A 16 6.66 -0.69 10.32
C LYS A 16 5.25 -1.07 10.77
N VAL A 17 4.24 -0.51 10.13
CA VAL A 17 2.85 -0.83 10.42
C VAL A 17 2.25 -1.58 9.24
N GLU A 18 1.52 -2.64 9.52
CA GLU A 18 0.89 -3.45 8.47
C GLU A 18 -0.40 -2.82 7.99
N PHE A 19 -0.57 -2.82 6.67
CA PHE A 19 -1.78 -2.36 6.02
C PHE A 19 -2.16 -3.34 4.91
N THR A 20 -3.41 -3.23 4.46
CA THR A 20 -3.87 -3.95 3.27
C THR A 20 -3.95 -2.95 2.12
N ILE A 21 -3.49 -3.33 0.95
CA ILE A 21 -3.61 -2.47 -0.22
C ILE A 21 -5.08 -2.46 -0.65
N ASN A 22 -5.66 -1.27 -0.70
CA ASN A 22 -7.03 -1.08 -1.15
C ASN A 22 -7.09 -0.87 -2.66
N SER A 23 -6.16 -0.08 -3.20
CA SER A 23 -6.13 0.25 -4.63
C SER A 23 -4.71 0.52 -5.05
N THR A 24 -4.42 0.28 -6.33
CA THR A 24 -3.13 0.62 -6.92
C THR A 24 -3.38 1.53 -8.11
N TRP A 25 -2.47 2.46 -8.34
CA TRP A 25 -2.60 3.46 -9.39
C TRP A 25 -1.41 3.41 -10.34
N GLN A 26 -1.63 3.82 -11.58
CA GLN A 26 -0.59 3.75 -12.61
C GLN A 26 0.57 4.72 -12.36
N ASP A 27 0.36 5.73 -11.54
CA ASP A 27 1.40 6.71 -11.22
C ASP A 27 2.39 6.23 -10.16
N GLY A 28 2.26 4.98 -9.71
CA GLY A 28 3.16 4.41 -8.71
C GLY A 28 2.72 4.63 -7.28
N THR A 29 1.50 5.11 -7.06
CA THR A 29 0.94 5.25 -5.71
C THR A 29 -0.08 4.18 -5.43
N VAL A 30 -0.35 3.99 -4.15
CA VAL A 30 -1.37 3.04 -3.71
C VAL A 30 -2.19 3.68 -2.59
N ASP A 31 -3.37 3.13 -2.38
CA ASP A 31 -4.19 3.46 -1.22
C ASP A 31 -4.10 2.30 -0.24
N LEU A 32 -3.89 2.60 1.03
CA LEU A 32 -3.78 1.61 2.09
C LEU A 32 -5.02 1.64 2.96
N TRP A 33 -5.46 0.46 3.37
CA TRP A 33 -6.57 0.32 4.30
C TRP A 33 -6.06 -0.07 5.67
N ASP A 34 -6.38 0.76 6.66
CA ASP A 34 -6.07 0.50 8.06
C ASP A 34 -7.32 -0.09 8.72
N ALA A 35 -7.33 -1.42 8.86
CA ALA A 35 -8.49 -2.11 9.40
C ALA A 35 -8.70 -1.84 10.89
N ASP A 36 -7.63 -1.53 11.63
CA ASP A 36 -7.74 -1.28 13.07
C ASP A 36 -8.48 0.03 13.35
N ASN A 37 -8.21 1.04 12.54
CA ASN A 37 -8.78 2.37 12.73
C ASN A 37 -9.88 2.72 11.73
N HIS A 38 -10.13 1.83 10.76
CA HIS A 38 -11.09 2.07 9.68
C HIS A 38 -10.80 3.35 8.91
N VAL A 39 -9.52 3.52 8.55
CA VAL A 39 -9.05 4.72 7.83
C VAL A 39 -8.46 4.31 6.50
N LEU A 40 -8.82 5.05 5.45
CA LEU A 40 -8.19 4.90 4.14
C LEU A 40 -7.07 5.93 4.04
N ILE A 41 -5.86 5.47 3.73
CA ILE A 41 -4.70 6.33 3.58
C ILE A 41 -4.38 6.37 2.09
N GLU A 42 -4.51 7.54 1.48
CA GLU A 42 -4.39 7.71 0.04
C GLU A 42 -3.03 8.27 -0.38
N ASP A 43 -2.68 8.06 -1.65
CA ASP A 43 -1.50 8.64 -2.28
C ASP A 43 -0.19 8.24 -1.61
N ILE A 44 -0.04 6.96 -1.29
CA ILE A 44 1.19 6.47 -0.70
C ILE A 44 2.11 5.96 -1.81
N PRO A 45 3.34 6.48 -1.91
CA PRO A 45 4.28 5.95 -2.90
C PRO A 45 4.57 4.48 -2.65
N ALA A 46 4.38 3.66 -3.67
CA ALA A 46 4.61 2.23 -3.53
C ALA A 46 6.05 1.91 -3.16
N SER A 47 6.99 2.79 -3.53
CA SER A 47 8.39 2.63 -3.21
C SER A 47 8.69 2.69 -1.71
N GLU A 48 7.78 3.22 -0.90
CA GLU A 48 7.94 3.30 0.55
C GLU A 48 7.43 2.05 1.26
N LEU A 49 6.82 1.14 0.54
CA LEU A 49 6.21 -0.06 1.12
C LEU A 49 7.18 -1.21 1.16
N GLU A 50 7.00 -2.07 2.15
CA GLU A 50 7.75 -3.31 2.26
C GLU A 50 6.77 -4.48 2.10
N ALA A 51 7.15 -5.45 1.29
CA ALA A 51 6.40 -6.68 1.18
C ALA A 51 6.54 -7.50 2.48
N ILE A 52 5.47 -8.14 2.87
CA ILE A 52 5.47 -9.01 4.05
C ILE A 52 5.81 -10.44 3.64
#